data_948e47705015629a7921325c358562e8
#
_entry.id   948e47705015629a7921325c358562e8
#
_cell.length_a   1.000
_cell.length_b   1.000
_cell.length_c   1.000
_cell.angle_alpha   90.00
_cell.angle_beta   90.00
_cell.angle_gamma   90.00
#
_symmetry.space_group_name_H-M   'P 1'
#
loop_
_entity.id
_entity.type
_entity.pdbx_description
1 polymer ?
#
loop_
_entity_poly.entity_id
_entity_poly.type
_entity_poly.pdbx_seq_one_letter_code
_entity_poly.pdbx_strand_id
1 'polypeptide(L)'
;VPGLGYQQRAAAWRDEAAATARPLADDAIDQLAVNLRLNSDEIRRVLGAAAPDAGADFLCETARRLTGGAVRHGALVETRRSFADMVLRDTTRTALERLIHFTRHRDRLAESWSLEARFRLRRGPIVLFSGRSGTGKTLAAEVVAGALGRPLHVVDLSRLVSKYIGETEKHIDEVLRGGERAGAVLFFDEADALFSSRTEVTSSNDRYANLEVGYLLQRIESHDGLVILATNLMQTIDEAFLRRFHTRIEFPFPEASERRALWELMLPPEVPRDGAFDLDALAAAHRLAGGDIRNAALKGIFLAAQQGTPLDQRHLDHAIAIELHELGRLSRHDPGAADAGHALREVVRAIEGVVDGALRARFRKEIHVIHGSPTRETLAGRRPAISLAVLSLARGAEPGGLQLGLVVSAWSARAEEELELLGVLLEVLATMALPPIAGRRCAMRVQQSHDFDLLHRFWSSHGHPVRASLVLELDVSP
;
A
#
# COMPACT_ATOMS: atom_id res chain seq x y z
N VAL A 1 -37.20 -4.32 6.48
CA VAL A 1 -38.04 -3.68 5.44
C VAL A 1 -37.13 -3.49 4.24
N PRO A 2 -37.48 -3.98 3.04
CA PRO A 2 -36.70 -3.67 1.85
C PRO A 2 -36.65 -2.15 1.70
N GLY A 3 -35.44 -1.61 1.44
CA GLY A 3 -35.21 -0.17 1.32
C GLY A 3 -36.09 0.42 0.20
N LEU A 4 -36.59 1.62 0.40
CA LEU A 4 -37.35 2.35 -0.60
C LEU A 4 -36.54 2.50 -1.89
N GLY A 5 -37.16 2.27 -3.04
CA GLY A 5 -36.55 2.54 -4.35
C GLY A 5 -36.28 4.05 -4.54
N TYR A 6 -35.51 4.40 -5.57
CA TYR A 6 -35.12 5.80 -5.83
C TYR A 6 -36.36 6.70 -5.97
N GLN A 7 -37.36 6.31 -6.79
CA GLN A 7 -38.59 7.11 -7.00
C GLN A 7 -39.40 7.31 -5.70
N GLN A 8 -39.49 6.28 -4.86
CA GLN A 8 -40.15 6.36 -3.57
C GLN A 8 -39.42 7.30 -2.61
N ARG A 9 -38.05 7.28 -2.61
CA ARG A 9 -37.27 8.22 -1.82
C ARG A 9 -37.42 9.67 -2.32
N ALA A 10 -37.39 9.88 -3.63
CA ALA A 10 -37.58 11.20 -4.23
C ALA A 10 -39.01 11.73 -3.93
N ALA A 11 -40.01 10.90 -4.03
CA ALA A 11 -41.37 11.24 -3.64
C ALA A 11 -41.46 11.63 -2.15
N ALA A 12 -40.89 10.82 -1.25
CA ALA A 12 -40.87 11.11 0.18
C ALA A 12 -40.19 12.46 0.50
N TRP A 13 -39.07 12.77 -0.14
CA TRP A 13 -38.43 14.09 0.01
C TRP A 13 -39.30 15.22 -0.49
N ARG A 14 -40.00 15.06 -1.62
CA ARG A 14 -40.90 16.04 -2.18
C ARG A 14 -42.13 16.29 -1.29
N ASP A 15 -42.73 15.22 -0.82
CA ASP A 15 -43.91 15.27 0.04
C ASP A 15 -43.60 15.92 1.39
N GLU A 16 -42.51 15.54 2.05
CA GLU A 16 -42.13 16.10 3.35
C GLU A 16 -41.64 17.56 3.22
N ALA A 17 -40.96 17.91 2.11
CA ALA A 17 -40.57 19.28 1.83
C ALA A 17 -41.82 20.18 1.61
N ALA A 18 -42.82 19.69 0.90
CA ALA A 18 -44.11 20.39 0.73
C ALA A 18 -44.87 20.52 2.08
N ALA A 19 -44.92 19.47 2.87
CA ALA A 19 -45.56 19.47 4.20
C ALA A 19 -44.92 20.44 5.20
N THR A 20 -43.62 20.69 5.06
CA THR A 20 -42.85 21.63 5.90
C THR A 20 -42.75 23.04 5.28
N ALA A 21 -43.51 23.33 4.22
CA ALA A 21 -43.50 24.59 3.46
C ALA A 21 -42.09 25.00 2.99
N ARG A 22 -41.30 24.02 2.60
CA ARG A 22 -39.89 24.19 2.21
C ARG A 22 -39.68 23.61 0.82
N PRO A 23 -39.92 24.40 -0.24
CA PRO A 23 -39.74 23.89 -1.59
C PRO A 23 -38.26 23.60 -1.86
N LEU A 24 -37.97 22.39 -2.30
CA LEU A 24 -36.65 21.95 -2.76
C LEU A 24 -36.68 21.88 -4.30
N ALA A 25 -35.59 22.29 -4.94
CA ALA A 25 -35.43 22.14 -6.38
C ALA A 25 -35.30 20.64 -6.75
N ASP A 26 -35.70 20.26 -7.95
CA ASP A 26 -35.72 18.85 -8.37
C ASP A 26 -34.32 18.22 -8.35
N ASP A 27 -33.28 18.96 -8.70
CA ASP A 27 -31.88 18.52 -8.62
C ASP A 27 -31.42 18.28 -7.17
N ALA A 28 -31.87 19.11 -6.23
CA ALA A 28 -31.63 18.90 -4.80
C ALA A 28 -32.34 17.64 -4.28
N ILE A 29 -33.59 17.42 -4.69
CA ILE A 29 -34.35 16.21 -4.36
C ILE A 29 -33.66 14.97 -4.93
N ASP A 30 -33.19 15.03 -6.18
CA ASP A 30 -32.44 13.96 -6.82
C ASP A 30 -31.16 13.65 -6.04
N GLN A 31 -30.39 14.66 -5.68
CA GLN A 31 -29.17 14.51 -4.88
C GLN A 31 -29.46 13.88 -3.51
N LEU A 32 -30.48 14.34 -2.80
CA LEU A 32 -30.89 13.81 -1.50
C LEU A 32 -31.37 12.37 -1.60
N ALA A 33 -32.21 12.06 -2.58
CA ALA A 33 -32.75 10.71 -2.79
C ALA A 33 -31.68 9.69 -3.19
N VAL A 34 -30.63 10.11 -3.92
CA VAL A 34 -29.50 9.26 -4.31
C VAL A 34 -28.54 9.04 -3.12
N ASN A 35 -28.29 10.09 -2.31
CA ASN A 35 -27.26 10.05 -1.28
C ASN A 35 -27.79 9.55 0.07
N LEU A 36 -29.07 9.67 0.36
CA LEU A 36 -29.65 9.36 1.68
C LEU A 36 -30.75 8.31 1.57
N ARG A 37 -30.75 7.37 2.51
CA ARG A 37 -31.74 6.30 2.61
C ARG A 37 -32.54 6.47 3.88
N LEU A 38 -33.33 7.55 3.93
CA LEU A 38 -34.14 7.95 5.07
C LEU A 38 -35.61 7.57 4.86
N ASN A 39 -36.29 7.29 5.96
CA ASN A 39 -37.76 7.22 5.99
C ASN A 39 -38.39 8.61 6.19
N SER A 40 -39.72 8.75 6.01
CA SER A 40 -40.40 10.03 6.10
C SER A 40 -40.21 10.74 7.45
N ASP A 41 -40.15 10.02 8.56
CA ASP A 41 -39.95 10.62 9.88
C ASP A 41 -38.53 11.16 10.04
N GLU A 42 -37.56 10.46 9.47
CA GLU A 42 -36.14 10.92 9.43
C GLU A 42 -35.98 12.14 8.54
N ILE A 43 -36.61 12.15 7.37
CA ILE A 43 -36.64 13.31 6.45
C ILE A 43 -37.23 14.53 7.17
N ARG A 44 -38.36 14.37 7.84
CA ARG A 44 -39.03 15.45 8.59
C ARG A 44 -38.13 16.01 9.70
N ARG A 45 -37.42 15.15 10.42
CA ARG A 45 -36.45 15.58 11.44
C ARG A 45 -35.28 16.36 10.83
N VAL A 46 -34.76 15.93 9.68
CA VAL A 46 -33.68 16.61 8.96
C VAL A 46 -34.16 18.00 8.50
N LEU A 47 -35.32 18.08 7.87
CA LEU A 47 -35.90 19.34 7.42
C LEU A 47 -36.20 20.30 8.60
N GLY A 48 -36.65 19.77 9.72
CA GLY A 48 -36.92 20.57 10.93
C GLY A 48 -35.66 21.06 11.65
N ALA A 49 -34.55 20.37 11.52
CA ALA A 49 -33.28 20.74 12.17
C ALA A 49 -32.43 21.68 11.32
N ALA A 50 -32.70 21.80 10.03
CA ALA A 50 -31.92 22.62 9.10
C ALA A 50 -32.56 24.01 8.91
N ALA A 51 -31.71 25.02 8.60
CA ALA A 51 -32.20 26.38 8.28
C ALA A 51 -33.13 26.37 7.03
N PRO A 52 -34.14 27.23 6.94
CA PRO A 52 -35.14 27.19 5.86
C PRO A 52 -34.56 27.27 4.43
N ASP A 53 -33.44 27.91 4.26
CA ASP A 53 -32.72 28.16 2.99
C ASP A 53 -31.55 27.18 2.74
N ALA A 54 -31.41 26.16 3.60
CA ALA A 54 -30.31 25.20 3.48
C ALA A 54 -30.41 24.38 2.21
N GLY A 55 -29.30 24.33 1.45
CA GLY A 55 -29.15 23.53 0.25
C GLY A 55 -29.00 22.03 0.53
N ALA A 56 -28.98 21.24 -0.55
CA ALA A 56 -28.90 19.78 -0.48
C ALA A 56 -27.69 19.28 0.31
N ASP A 57 -26.52 19.91 0.16
CA ASP A 57 -25.29 19.50 0.86
C ASP A 57 -25.42 19.67 2.38
N PHE A 58 -26.01 20.78 2.83
CA PHE A 58 -26.27 21.01 4.26
C PHE A 58 -27.32 20.05 4.81
N LEU A 59 -28.34 19.72 4.03
CA LEU A 59 -29.34 18.72 4.40
C LEU A 59 -28.71 17.32 4.49
N CYS A 60 -27.81 16.97 3.59
CA CYS A 60 -27.03 15.73 3.67
C CYS A 60 -26.18 15.68 4.95
N GLU A 61 -25.51 16.77 5.30
CA GLU A 61 -24.72 16.85 6.52
C GLU A 61 -25.59 16.76 7.78
N THR A 62 -26.72 17.48 7.81
CA THR A 62 -27.68 17.41 8.91
C THR A 62 -28.27 16.02 9.07
N ALA A 63 -28.61 15.35 7.97
CA ALA A 63 -29.07 13.97 7.96
C ALA A 63 -28.05 13.04 8.61
N ARG A 64 -26.79 13.16 8.22
CA ARG A 64 -25.68 12.34 8.78
C ARG A 64 -25.51 12.56 10.28
N ARG A 65 -25.58 13.80 10.76
CA ARG A 65 -25.51 14.10 12.20
C ARG A 65 -26.68 13.49 12.99
N LEU A 66 -27.89 13.53 12.44
CA LEU A 66 -29.11 13.07 13.14
C LEU A 66 -29.31 11.55 13.06
N THR A 67 -28.86 10.92 11.96
CA THR A 67 -29.05 9.49 11.71
C THR A 67 -27.78 8.69 11.87
N GLY A 68 -26.61 9.35 11.85
CA GLY A 68 -25.31 8.76 11.99
C GLY A 68 -25.07 8.26 13.40
N GLY A 69 -25.47 7.03 13.68
CA GLY A 69 -24.91 6.26 14.79
C GLY A 69 -23.40 6.18 14.62
N ALA A 70 -22.66 6.12 15.73
CA ALA A 70 -21.20 5.98 15.71
C ALA A 70 -20.79 4.85 14.73
N VAL A 71 -20.08 5.24 13.67
CA VAL A 71 -19.54 4.28 12.72
C VAL A 71 -18.45 3.49 13.46
N ARG A 72 -18.72 2.21 13.72
CA ARG A 72 -17.79 1.32 14.41
C ARG A 72 -16.87 0.67 13.40
N HIS A 73 -15.69 0.27 13.85
CA HIS A 73 -14.68 -0.48 13.05
C HIS A 73 -14.14 0.23 11.80
N GLY A 74 -14.07 1.58 11.81
CA GLY A 74 -13.49 2.36 10.73
C GLY A 74 -13.51 3.84 11.04
N ALA A 75 -12.97 4.65 10.12
CA ALA A 75 -13.00 6.10 10.17
C ALA A 75 -13.91 6.66 9.08
N LEU A 76 -14.85 7.53 9.47
CA LEU A 76 -15.60 8.31 8.51
C LEU A 76 -14.81 9.57 8.18
N VAL A 77 -14.41 9.69 6.92
CA VAL A 77 -13.62 10.82 6.42
C VAL A 77 -14.50 11.69 5.54
N GLU A 78 -14.71 12.92 5.97
CA GLU A 78 -15.27 13.93 5.07
C GLU A 78 -14.13 14.48 4.21
N THR A 79 -14.27 14.32 2.92
CA THR A 79 -13.20 14.71 1.99
C THR A 79 -13.64 15.86 1.10
N ARG A 80 -12.72 16.83 0.95
CA ARG A 80 -12.82 17.93 -0.04
C ARG A 80 -11.82 17.73 -1.19
N ARG A 81 -11.21 16.52 -1.29
CA ARG A 81 -10.26 16.21 -2.34
C ARG A 81 -10.92 16.18 -3.70
N SER A 82 -10.15 16.58 -4.70
CA SER A 82 -10.57 16.66 -6.09
C SER A 82 -9.50 16.05 -7.01
N PHE A 83 -9.80 15.95 -8.30
CA PHE A 83 -8.81 15.51 -9.30
C PHE A 83 -7.61 16.46 -9.42
N ALA A 84 -7.69 17.71 -8.92
CA ALA A 84 -6.56 18.61 -8.86
C ALA A 84 -5.49 18.20 -7.83
N ASP A 85 -5.89 17.40 -6.84
CA ASP A 85 -4.97 16.86 -5.80
C ASP A 85 -4.22 15.61 -6.27
N MET A 86 -4.40 15.17 -7.53
CA MET A 86 -3.87 13.92 -8.05
C MET A 86 -3.17 14.09 -9.39
N VAL A 87 -2.08 13.36 -9.57
CA VAL A 87 -1.50 13.11 -10.89
C VAL A 87 -1.87 11.69 -11.31
N LEU A 88 -2.60 11.57 -12.41
CA LEU A 88 -3.13 10.31 -12.92
C LEU A 88 -2.90 10.21 -14.42
N ARG A 89 -2.72 9.00 -14.92
CA ARG A 89 -2.84 8.70 -16.36
C ARG A 89 -4.25 8.96 -16.84
N ASP A 90 -4.39 9.39 -18.06
CA ASP A 90 -5.69 9.66 -18.69
C ASP A 90 -6.62 8.44 -18.64
N THR A 91 -6.08 7.24 -18.81
CA THR A 91 -6.85 5.99 -18.71
C THR A 91 -7.44 5.77 -17.32
N THR A 92 -6.65 5.99 -16.26
CA THR A 92 -7.10 5.86 -14.87
C THR A 92 -8.08 6.97 -14.51
N ARG A 93 -7.81 8.23 -14.93
CA ARG A 93 -8.72 9.36 -14.73
C ARG A 93 -10.07 9.09 -15.38
N THR A 94 -10.09 8.71 -16.64
CA THR A 94 -11.32 8.40 -17.38
C THR A 94 -12.11 7.26 -16.72
N ALA A 95 -11.42 6.23 -16.21
CA ALA A 95 -12.08 5.14 -15.49
C ALA A 95 -12.75 5.61 -14.19
N LEU A 96 -12.09 6.50 -13.43
CA LEU A 96 -12.67 7.09 -12.21
C LEU A 96 -13.86 8.01 -12.54
N GLU A 97 -13.78 8.84 -13.58
CA GLU A 97 -14.88 9.71 -14.03
C GLU A 97 -16.10 8.88 -14.48
N ARG A 98 -15.86 7.78 -15.19
CA ARG A 98 -16.93 6.83 -15.57
C ARG A 98 -17.58 6.18 -14.34
N LEU A 99 -16.77 5.80 -13.34
CA LEU A 99 -17.27 5.24 -12.09
C LEU A 99 -18.16 6.24 -11.35
N ILE A 100 -17.73 7.50 -11.23
CA ILE A 100 -18.51 8.58 -10.60
C ILE A 100 -19.83 8.79 -11.34
N HIS A 101 -19.76 8.92 -12.68
CA HIS A 101 -20.96 9.10 -13.50
C HIS A 101 -21.91 7.91 -13.38
N PHE A 102 -21.41 6.68 -13.47
CA PHE A 102 -22.21 5.47 -13.30
C PHE A 102 -22.89 5.45 -11.93
N THR A 103 -22.15 5.66 -10.84
CA THR A 103 -22.66 5.63 -9.47
C THR A 103 -23.74 6.70 -9.24
N ARG A 104 -23.57 7.89 -9.81
CA ARG A 104 -24.51 9.02 -9.68
C ARG A 104 -25.86 8.74 -10.35
N HIS A 105 -25.83 8.12 -11.52
CA HIS A 105 -27.03 7.98 -12.35
C HIS A 105 -27.67 6.58 -12.30
N ARG A 106 -26.97 5.59 -11.75
CA ARG A 106 -27.37 4.19 -11.79
C ARG A 106 -28.79 3.95 -11.24
N ASP A 107 -29.06 4.41 -10.03
CA ASP A 107 -30.33 4.11 -9.35
C ASP A 107 -31.51 4.71 -10.13
N ARG A 108 -31.36 5.95 -10.61
CA ARG A 108 -32.37 6.61 -11.46
C ARG A 108 -32.62 5.86 -12.76
N LEU A 109 -31.54 5.49 -13.47
CA LEU A 109 -31.67 4.78 -14.75
C LEU A 109 -32.19 3.36 -14.57
N ALA A 110 -31.80 2.67 -13.51
CA ALA A 110 -32.25 1.32 -13.22
C ALA A 110 -33.78 1.26 -13.06
N GLU A 111 -34.36 2.21 -12.34
CA GLU A 111 -35.81 2.30 -12.16
C GLU A 111 -36.52 2.84 -13.41
N SER A 112 -36.04 3.97 -14.01
CA SER A 112 -36.71 4.60 -15.14
C SER A 112 -36.79 3.70 -16.37
N TRP A 113 -35.78 2.83 -16.56
CA TRP A 113 -35.70 1.94 -17.72
C TRP A 113 -36.01 0.49 -17.37
N SER A 114 -36.47 0.21 -16.14
CA SER A 114 -36.79 -1.14 -15.63
C SER A 114 -35.64 -2.14 -15.83
N LEU A 115 -34.40 -1.67 -15.69
CA LEU A 115 -33.20 -2.47 -15.95
C LEU A 115 -33.03 -3.62 -14.96
N GLU A 116 -33.53 -3.44 -13.71
CA GLU A 116 -33.43 -4.46 -12.67
C GLU A 116 -34.14 -5.77 -13.08
N ALA A 117 -35.31 -5.67 -13.69
CA ALA A 117 -36.06 -6.83 -14.16
C ALA A 117 -35.34 -7.60 -15.27
N ARG A 118 -34.57 -6.91 -16.12
CA ARG A 118 -33.92 -7.48 -17.30
C ARG A 118 -32.51 -7.95 -17.03
N PHE A 119 -31.72 -7.19 -16.28
CA PHE A 119 -30.29 -7.39 -16.10
C PHE A 119 -29.90 -7.93 -14.72
N ARG A 120 -30.86 -8.14 -13.81
CA ARG A 120 -30.61 -8.56 -12.42
C ARG A 120 -29.49 -7.73 -11.80
N LEU A 121 -29.58 -6.40 -11.93
CA LEU A 121 -28.56 -5.50 -11.45
C LEU A 121 -28.30 -5.77 -9.96
N ARG A 122 -27.05 -5.96 -9.59
CA ARG A 122 -26.65 -6.03 -8.18
C ARG A 122 -26.96 -4.70 -7.51
N ARG A 123 -27.20 -4.73 -6.21
CA ARG A 123 -27.64 -3.54 -5.45
C ARG A 123 -26.68 -2.37 -5.55
N GLY A 124 -25.39 -2.54 -5.24
CA GLY A 124 -24.37 -1.49 -5.33
C GLY A 124 -23.22 -1.84 -6.25
N PRO A 125 -22.49 -0.86 -6.80
CA PRO A 125 -21.26 -1.14 -7.56
C PRO A 125 -20.14 -1.57 -6.62
N ILE A 126 -19.44 -2.65 -6.99
CA ILE A 126 -18.24 -3.14 -6.32
C ILE A 126 -17.07 -2.91 -7.26
N VAL A 127 -16.05 -2.21 -6.80
CA VAL A 127 -14.92 -1.78 -7.61
C VAL A 127 -13.62 -2.24 -6.97
N LEU A 128 -12.68 -2.70 -7.79
CA LEU A 128 -11.35 -3.07 -7.35
C LEU A 128 -10.35 -2.01 -7.81
N PHE A 129 -9.64 -1.41 -6.85
CA PHE A 129 -8.46 -0.57 -7.10
C PHE A 129 -7.21 -1.42 -6.92
N SER A 130 -6.41 -1.54 -7.97
CA SER A 130 -5.18 -2.34 -7.94
C SER A 130 -3.97 -1.50 -8.27
N GLY A 131 -2.84 -1.78 -7.61
CA GLY A 131 -1.58 -1.07 -7.85
C GLY A 131 -0.68 -1.11 -6.62
N ARG A 132 0.60 -0.83 -6.81
CA ARG A 132 1.59 -0.85 -5.72
C ARG A 132 1.24 0.13 -4.60
N SER A 133 1.79 -0.08 -3.41
CA SER A 133 1.64 0.88 -2.30
C SER A 133 2.14 2.27 -2.72
N GLY A 134 1.48 3.32 -2.23
CA GLY A 134 1.85 4.70 -2.54
C GLY A 134 1.43 5.23 -3.92
N THR A 135 0.69 4.46 -4.76
CA THR A 135 0.23 4.90 -6.09
C THR A 135 -1.04 5.75 -6.08
N GLY A 136 -1.63 6.02 -4.89
CA GLY A 136 -2.75 6.95 -4.75
C GLY A 136 -4.14 6.31 -4.69
N LYS A 137 -4.28 5.00 -4.44
CA LYS A 137 -5.57 4.30 -4.34
C LYS A 137 -6.51 4.90 -3.30
N THR A 138 -6.02 5.15 -2.10
CA THR A 138 -6.80 5.74 -1.01
C THR A 138 -7.22 7.17 -1.33
N LEU A 139 -6.29 7.98 -1.89
CA LEU A 139 -6.60 9.34 -2.34
C LEU A 139 -7.66 9.35 -3.46
N ALA A 140 -7.60 8.38 -4.38
CA ALA A 140 -8.62 8.24 -5.42
C ALA A 140 -10.01 7.91 -4.84
N ALA A 141 -10.07 7.06 -3.78
CA ALA A 141 -11.32 6.79 -3.09
C ALA A 141 -11.89 8.05 -2.42
N GLU A 142 -11.03 8.89 -1.83
CA GLU A 142 -11.42 10.20 -1.29
C GLU A 142 -11.97 11.13 -2.38
N VAL A 143 -11.30 11.20 -3.54
CA VAL A 143 -11.74 12.03 -4.68
C VAL A 143 -13.08 11.53 -5.23
N VAL A 144 -13.27 10.22 -5.37
CA VAL A 144 -14.54 9.62 -5.80
C VAL A 144 -15.65 9.95 -4.81
N ALA A 145 -15.40 9.80 -3.51
CA ALA A 145 -16.38 10.10 -2.46
C ALA A 145 -16.74 11.59 -2.45
N GLY A 146 -15.74 12.48 -2.53
CA GLY A 146 -15.94 13.94 -2.64
C GLY A 146 -16.75 14.33 -3.87
N ALA A 147 -16.42 13.78 -5.04
CA ALA A 147 -17.16 14.05 -6.28
C ALA A 147 -18.62 13.56 -6.24
N LEU A 148 -18.89 12.53 -5.44
CA LEU A 148 -20.26 12.02 -5.20
C LEU A 148 -21.01 12.81 -4.10
N GLY A 149 -20.34 13.72 -3.37
CA GLY A 149 -20.89 14.40 -2.20
C GLY A 149 -21.17 13.44 -1.03
N ARG A 150 -20.43 12.35 -0.92
CA ARG A 150 -20.60 11.29 0.09
C ARG A 150 -19.37 11.21 0.98
N PRO A 151 -19.52 10.93 2.28
CA PRO A 151 -18.35 10.64 3.12
C PRO A 151 -17.71 9.32 2.70
N LEU A 152 -16.40 9.21 2.95
CA LEU A 152 -15.66 7.96 2.79
C LEU A 152 -15.59 7.24 4.13
N HIS A 153 -16.05 6.01 4.18
CA HIS A 153 -15.86 5.13 5.33
C HIS A 153 -14.69 4.21 5.06
N VAL A 154 -13.55 4.53 5.63
CA VAL A 154 -12.32 3.73 5.54
C VAL A 154 -12.40 2.60 6.55
N VAL A 155 -12.34 1.38 6.07
CA VAL A 155 -12.48 0.15 6.85
C VAL A 155 -11.15 -0.60 6.82
N ASP A 156 -10.61 -0.84 8.00
CA ASP A 156 -9.42 -1.66 8.20
C ASP A 156 -9.83 -3.12 8.37
N LEU A 157 -9.55 -3.94 7.36
CA LEU A 157 -9.90 -5.36 7.36
C LEU A 157 -9.20 -6.15 8.46
N SER A 158 -8.00 -5.74 8.86
CA SER A 158 -7.24 -6.41 9.92
C SER A 158 -7.93 -6.32 11.28
N ARG A 159 -8.73 -5.26 11.49
CA ARG A 159 -9.52 -5.05 12.72
C ARG A 159 -10.90 -5.70 12.68
N LEU A 160 -11.36 -6.10 11.50
CA LEU A 160 -12.66 -6.78 11.38
C LEU A 160 -12.57 -8.26 11.71
N VAL A 161 -11.42 -8.88 11.39
CA VAL A 161 -11.19 -10.30 11.65
C VAL A 161 -10.91 -10.50 13.14
N SER A 162 -11.84 -11.13 13.84
CA SER A 162 -11.71 -11.47 15.26
C SER A 162 -11.21 -12.90 15.42
N LYS A 163 -10.52 -13.18 16.54
CA LYS A 163 -10.16 -14.55 16.95
C LYS A 163 -11.38 -15.38 17.41
N TYR A 164 -12.53 -14.74 17.59
CA TYR A 164 -13.74 -15.38 18.10
C TYR A 164 -14.75 -15.59 16.98
N ILE A 165 -15.23 -16.82 16.85
CA ILE A 165 -16.22 -17.25 15.85
C ILE A 165 -17.52 -16.45 16.01
N GLY A 166 -18.01 -15.85 14.91
CA GLY A 166 -19.28 -15.10 14.85
C GLY A 166 -19.18 -13.62 15.26
N GLU A 167 -18.06 -13.13 15.79
CA GLU A 167 -17.85 -11.69 16.01
C GLU A 167 -17.51 -10.97 14.72
N THR A 168 -16.70 -11.59 13.87
CA THR A 168 -16.35 -11.06 12.54
C THR A 168 -17.60 -10.76 11.70
N GLU A 169 -18.56 -11.68 11.68
CA GLU A 169 -19.83 -11.48 10.94
C GLU A 169 -20.63 -10.29 11.46
N LYS A 170 -20.70 -10.11 12.78
CA LYS A 170 -21.39 -8.96 13.40
C LYS A 170 -20.69 -7.64 13.07
N HIS A 171 -19.37 -7.60 13.13
CA HIS A 171 -18.58 -6.40 12.79
C HIS A 171 -18.77 -6.02 11.32
N ILE A 172 -18.76 -7.00 10.41
CA ILE A 172 -19.04 -6.79 8.99
C ILE A 172 -20.42 -6.18 8.80
N ASP A 173 -21.45 -6.76 9.44
CA ASP A 173 -22.81 -6.25 9.36
C ASP A 173 -22.95 -4.83 9.93
N GLU A 174 -22.28 -4.53 11.03
CA GLU A 174 -22.27 -3.18 11.62
C GLU A 174 -21.65 -2.15 10.68
N VAL A 175 -20.50 -2.49 10.05
CA VAL A 175 -19.82 -1.64 9.07
C VAL A 175 -20.71 -1.36 7.86
N LEU A 176 -21.27 -2.41 7.25
CA LEU A 176 -22.08 -2.28 6.05
C LEU A 176 -23.34 -1.48 6.32
N ARG A 177 -24.08 -1.77 7.41
CA ARG A 177 -25.27 -1.01 7.82
C ARG A 177 -24.94 0.43 8.22
N GLY A 178 -23.81 0.64 8.89
CA GLY A 178 -23.32 1.99 9.22
C GLY A 178 -23.06 2.83 7.97
N GLY A 179 -22.39 2.24 6.98
CA GLY A 179 -22.15 2.86 5.68
C GLY A 179 -23.42 3.18 4.91
N GLU A 180 -24.38 2.27 4.88
CA GLU A 180 -25.70 2.48 4.26
C GLU A 180 -26.46 3.65 4.88
N ARG A 181 -26.52 3.70 6.21
CA ARG A 181 -27.19 4.79 6.94
C ARG A 181 -26.53 6.14 6.73
N ALA A 182 -25.19 6.16 6.70
CA ALA A 182 -24.43 7.38 6.45
C ALA A 182 -24.43 7.79 4.96
N GLY A 183 -24.93 6.96 4.05
CA GLY A 183 -24.77 7.15 2.60
C GLY A 183 -23.33 7.17 2.14
N ALA A 184 -22.45 6.52 2.89
CA ALA A 184 -20.99 6.57 2.68
C ALA A 184 -20.56 5.69 1.51
N VAL A 185 -19.44 6.05 0.91
CA VAL A 185 -18.63 5.15 0.07
C VAL A 185 -17.81 4.27 1.02
N LEU A 186 -17.94 2.95 0.92
CA LEU A 186 -17.14 2.03 1.70
C LEU A 186 -15.81 1.78 1.00
N PHE A 187 -14.71 1.97 1.71
CA PHE A 187 -13.36 1.72 1.22
C PHE A 187 -12.65 0.71 2.12
N PHE A 188 -12.37 -0.46 1.56
CA PHE A 188 -11.60 -1.50 2.21
C PHE A 188 -10.16 -1.44 1.70
N ASP A 189 -9.27 -0.94 2.55
CA ASP A 189 -7.85 -0.92 2.24
C ASP A 189 -7.20 -2.28 2.56
N GLU A 190 -6.08 -2.56 1.89
CA GLU A 190 -5.31 -3.80 2.07
C GLU A 190 -6.17 -5.07 1.94
N ALA A 191 -7.07 -5.09 0.95
CA ALA A 191 -7.94 -6.23 0.69
C ALA A 191 -7.18 -7.52 0.30
N ASP A 192 -5.84 -7.47 0.25
CA ASP A 192 -4.95 -8.60 0.01
C ASP A 192 -5.21 -9.75 1.00
N ALA A 193 -5.53 -9.39 2.25
CA ALA A 193 -5.87 -10.36 3.29
C ALA A 193 -7.10 -11.22 2.94
N LEU A 194 -8.04 -10.67 2.14
CA LEU A 194 -9.23 -11.41 1.69
C LEU A 194 -8.92 -12.39 0.56
N PHE A 195 -7.85 -12.16 -0.19
CA PHE A 195 -7.52 -12.93 -1.39
C PHE A 195 -6.42 -13.96 -1.17
N SER A 196 -5.57 -13.78 -0.13
CA SER A 196 -4.45 -14.66 0.19
C SER A 196 -4.85 -15.96 0.90
N SER A 197 -6.07 -16.06 1.41
CA SER A 197 -6.50 -17.17 2.29
C SER A 197 -6.83 -18.49 1.59
N ARG A 198 -6.64 -18.62 0.27
CA ARG A 198 -6.81 -19.90 -0.46
C ARG A 198 -5.51 -20.69 -0.64
N THR A 199 -4.58 -20.61 0.29
CA THR A 199 -3.55 -21.66 0.44
C THR A 199 -4.21 -22.96 0.86
N GLU A 200 -3.67 -24.09 0.37
CA GLU A 200 -4.16 -25.44 0.64
C GLU A 200 -4.60 -25.60 2.10
N VAL A 201 -5.84 -26.04 2.29
CA VAL A 201 -6.46 -26.24 3.60
C VAL A 201 -5.67 -27.31 4.35
N THR A 202 -4.71 -26.86 5.16
CA THR A 202 -3.88 -27.75 5.99
C THR A 202 -4.36 -27.79 7.44
N SER A 203 -5.19 -26.82 7.85
CA SER A 203 -5.70 -26.74 9.23
C SER A 203 -7.20 -26.40 9.29
N SER A 204 -7.81 -26.68 10.46
CA SER A 204 -9.20 -26.27 10.73
C SER A 204 -9.36 -24.75 10.73
N ASN A 205 -8.34 -23.99 11.14
CA ASN A 205 -8.35 -22.52 11.12
C ASN A 205 -8.46 -21.96 9.70
N ASP A 206 -7.85 -22.61 8.69
CA ASP A 206 -7.90 -22.17 7.30
C ASP A 206 -9.32 -22.30 6.71
N ARG A 207 -10.09 -23.29 7.18
CA ARG A 207 -11.50 -23.44 6.79
C ARG A 207 -12.37 -22.30 7.31
N TYR A 208 -12.15 -21.87 8.55
CA TYR A 208 -12.93 -20.76 9.14
C TYR A 208 -12.59 -19.44 8.47
N ALA A 209 -11.32 -19.14 8.22
CA ALA A 209 -10.91 -17.95 7.49
C ALA A 209 -11.55 -17.87 6.09
N ASN A 210 -11.61 -18.99 5.36
CA ASN A 210 -12.27 -19.08 4.06
C ASN A 210 -13.79 -18.84 4.14
N LEU A 211 -14.47 -19.27 5.21
CA LEU A 211 -15.90 -19.02 5.43
C LEU A 211 -16.17 -17.55 5.72
N GLU A 212 -15.35 -16.90 6.55
CA GLU A 212 -15.48 -15.48 6.89
C GLU A 212 -15.29 -14.58 5.65
N VAL A 213 -14.27 -14.88 4.83
CA VAL A 213 -14.07 -14.19 3.54
C VAL A 213 -15.27 -14.39 2.61
N GLY A 214 -15.79 -15.63 2.53
CA GLY A 214 -16.99 -15.93 1.74
C GLY A 214 -18.19 -15.13 2.21
N TYR A 215 -18.39 -15.03 3.52
CA TYR A 215 -19.49 -14.25 4.13
C TYR A 215 -19.33 -12.75 3.83
N LEU A 216 -18.14 -12.17 4.05
CA LEU A 216 -17.86 -10.77 3.75
C LEU A 216 -18.18 -10.43 2.30
N LEU A 217 -17.71 -11.23 1.35
CA LEU A 217 -17.97 -11.01 -0.06
C LEU A 217 -19.45 -11.10 -0.41
N GLN A 218 -20.19 -12.08 0.16
CA GLN A 218 -21.63 -12.17 -0.01
C GLN A 218 -22.35 -10.94 0.54
N ARG A 219 -21.92 -10.43 1.68
CA ARG A 219 -22.49 -9.22 2.29
C ARG A 219 -22.17 -7.96 1.48
N ILE A 220 -20.94 -7.83 0.97
CA ILE A 220 -20.58 -6.74 0.05
C ILE A 220 -21.43 -6.79 -1.22
N GLU A 221 -21.69 -7.97 -1.79
CA GLU A 221 -22.55 -8.12 -2.97
C GLU A 221 -24.02 -7.70 -2.72
N SER A 222 -24.47 -7.79 -1.48
CA SER A 222 -25.82 -7.37 -1.08
C SER A 222 -25.91 -5.91 -0.64
N HIS A 223 -24.78 -5.21 -0.55
CA HIS A 223 -24.70 -3.82 -0.14
C HIS A 223 -25.22 -2.87 -1.22
N ASP A 224 -26.02 -1.88 -0.81
CA ASP A 224 -26.67 -0.96 -1.75
C ASP A 224 -25.78 0.25 -2.16
N GLY A 225 -24.69 0.50 -1.44
CA GLY A 225 -23.76 1.60 -1.70
C GLY A 225 -22.59 1.23 -2.60
N LEU A 226 -21.77 2.23 -2.96
CA LEU A 226 -20.48 1.99 -3.62
C LEU A 226 -19.51 1.37 -2.63
N VAL A 227 -18.93 0.24 -3.03
CA VAL A 227 -17.84 -0.44 -2.31
C VAL A 227 -16.59 -0.45 -3.16
N ILE A 228 -15.50 0.04 -2.62
CA ILE A 228 -14.18 0.05 -3.24
C ILE A 228 -13.27 -0.85 -2.39
N LEU A 229 -12.66 -1.85 -3.01
CA LEU A 229 -11.60 -2.66 -2.41
C LEU A 229 -10.26 -2.27 -3.02
N ALA A 230 -9.24 -2.07 -2.21
CA ALA A 230 -7.89 -1.73 -2.68
C ALA A 230 -6.92 -2.88 -2.41
N THR A 231 -6.12 -3.24 -3.41
CA THR A 231 -5.12 -4.31 -3.33
C THR A 231 -3.76 -3.86 -3.86
N ASN A 232 -2.72 -4.38 -3.25
CA ASN A 232 -1.34 -4.24 -3.73
C ASN A 232 -0.91 -5.44 -4.59
N LEU A 233 -1.65 -6.57 -4.52
CA LEU A 233 -1.28 -7.89 -5.04
C LEU A 233 -2.28 -8.41 -6.08
N MET A 234 -2.44 -7.70 -7.20
CA MET A 234 -3.38 -8.10 -8.26
C MET A 234 -3.17 -9.53 -8.78
N GLN A 235 -1.93 -10.01 -8.77
CA GLN A 235 -1.56 -11.34 -9.33
C GLN A 235 -2.04 -12.52 -8.47
N THR A 236 -2.40 -12.29 -7.21
CA THR A 236 -2.85 -13.34 -6.28
C THR A 236 -4.36 -13.52 -6.25
N ILE A 237 -5.13 -12.65 -6.94
CA ILE A 237 -6.58 -12.69 -6.91
C ILE A 237 -7.09 -13.75 -7.90
N ASP A 238 -7.85 -14.71 -7.39
CA ASP A 238 -8.50 -15.74 -8.20
C ASP A 238 -9.50 -15.12 -9.21
N GLU A 239 -9.52 -15.65 -10.43
CA GLU A 239 -10.41 -15.20 -11.50
C GLU A 239 -11.90 -15.24 -11.11
N ALA A 240 -12.29 -16.18 -10.26
CA ALA A 240 -13.67 -16.27 -9.74
C ALA A 240 -14.05 -15.05 -8.88
N PHE A 241 -13.09 -14.46 -8.18
CA PHE A 241 -13.29 -13.19 -7.45
C PHE A 241 -13.35 -12.01 -8.40
N LEU A 242 -12.48 -11.99 -9.44
CA LEU A 242 -12.44 -10.89 -10.39
C LEU A 242 -13.76 -10.70 -11.14
N ARG A 243 -14.54 -11.75 -11.32
CA ARG A 243 -15.88 -11.71 -11.94
C ARG A 243 -16.94 -11.03 -11.08
N ARG A 244 -16.67 -10.82 -9.80
CA ARG A 244 -17.59 -10.17 -8.85
C ARG A 244 -17.51 -8.65 -8.91
N PHE A 245 -16.40 -8.10 -9.42
CA PHE A 245 -16.21 -6.67 -9.55
C PHE A 245 -16.89 -6.13 -10.82
N HIS A 246 -17.62 -5.02 -10.67
CA HIS A 246 -18.23 -4.31 -11.79
C HIS A 246 -17.17 -3.60 -12.65
N THR A 247 -16.14 -3.10 -12.01
CA THR A 247 -15.05 -2.37 -12.65
C THR A 247 -13.75 -2.63 -11.89
N ARG A 248 -12.66 -2.70 -12.63
CA ARG A 248 -11.30 -2.76 -12.10
C ARG A 248 -10.56 -1.54 -12.60
N ILE A 249 -9.92 -0.81 -11.67
CA ILE A 249 -9.17 0.40 -11.98
C ILE A 249 -7.74 0.19 -11.50
N GLU A 250 -6.81 0.23 -12.44
CA GLU A 250 -5.40 0.06 -12.18
C GLU A 250 -4.74 1.41 -11.89
N PHE A 251 -3.91 1.43 -10.85
CA PHE A 251 -3.04 2.54 -10.48
C PHE A 251 -1.59 2.14 -10.79
N PRO A 252 -1.13 2.36 -12.00
CA PRO A 252 0.21 1.97 -12.39
C PRO A 252 1.26 2.78 -11.64
N PHE A 253 2.47 2.24 -11.57
CA PHE A 253 3.60 2.97 -11.00
C PHE A 253 3.90 4.20 -11.87
N PRO A 254 4.14 5.40 -11.29
CA PRO A 254 4.26 6.64 -12.06
C PRO A 254 5.50 6.64 -12.95
N GLU A 255 5.34 7.12 -14.18
CA GLU A 255 6.41 7.39 -15.14
C GLU A 255 7.19 8.66 -14.78
N ALA A 256 8.31 8.94 -15.46
CA ALA A 256 9.14 10.09 -15.13
C ALA A 256 8.37 11.42 -15.23
N SER A 257 7.56 11.60 -16.25
CA SER A 257 6.71 12.78 -16.43
C SER A 257 5.65 12.93 -15.32
N GLU A 258 5.06 11.80 -14.90
CA GLU A 258 4.09 11.78 -13.79
C GLU A 258 4.78 12.07 -12.45
N ARG A 259 5.99 11.52 -12.23
CA ARG A 259 6.77 11.84 -11.02
C ARG A 259 7.17 13.30 -10.95
N ARG A 260 7.56 13.90 -12.10
CA ARG A 260 7.82 15.34 -12.18
C ARG A 260 6.61 16.16 -11.74
N ALA A 261 5.43 15.84 -12.29
CA ALA A 261 4.19 16.51 -11.92
C ALA A 261 3.82 16.28 -10.44
N LEU A 262 4.10 15.10 -9.88
CA LEU A 262 3.94 14.81 -8.44
C LEU A 262 4.87 15.69 -7.59
N TRP A 263 6.14 15.85 -7.96
CA TRP A 263 7.05 16.76 -7.27
C TRP A 263 6.53 18.20 -7.29
N GLU A 264 6.06 18.67 -8.46
CA GLU A 264 5.48 20.01 -8.62
C GLU A 264 4.25 20.21 -7.71
N LEU A 265 3.36 19.20 -7.65
CA LEU A 265 2.18 19.22 -6.80
C LEU A 265 2.51 19.20 -5.31
N MET A 266 3.57 18.46 -4.89
CA MET A 266 3.95 18.31 -3.47
C MET A 266 4.84 19.43 -2.94
N LEU A 267 5.26 20.35 -3.80
CA LEU A 267 6.04 21.54 -3.45
C LEU A 267 5.19 22.79 -3.70
N PRO A 268 4.32 23.18 -2.75
CA PRO A 268 3.42 24.32 -2.93
C PRO A 268 4.21 25.63 -3.01
N PRO A 269 3.71 26.63 -3.75
CA PRO A 269 4.42 27.89 -4.02
C PRO A 269 4.69 28.72 -2.75
N GLU A 270 3.96 28.46 -1.68
CA GLU A 270 4.11 29.14 -0.38
C GLU A 270 5.39 28.75 0.38
N VAL A 271 6.01 27.63 0.00
CA VAL A 271 7.28 27.19 0.61
C VAL A 271 8.41 28.08 0.11
N PRO A 272 9.15 28.80 1.01
CA PRO A 272 10.31 29.61 0.60
C PRO A 272 11.36 28.74 -0.08
N ARG A 273 11.82 29.16 -1.26
CA ARG A 273 12.76 28.40 -2.11
C ARG A 273 14.02 29.23 -2.40
N ASP A 274 15.15 28.55 -2.43
CA ASP A 274 16.41 29.13 -2.90
C ASP A 274 16.82 28.44 -4.21
N GLY A 275 16.64 29.17 -5.33
CA GLY A 275 16.89 28.69 -6.67
C GLY A 275 15.77 27.86 -7.29
N ALA A 276 16.03 27.35 -8.49
CA ALA A 276 15.15 26.45 -9.21
C ALA A 276 15.52 24.99 -8.91
N PHE A 277 14.50 24.15 -8.76
CA PHE A 277 14.69 22.71 -8.62
C PHE A 277 14.77 22.03 -9.98
N ASP A 278 15.71 21.13 -10.16
CA ASP A 278 15.73 20.23 -11.32
C ASP A 278 14.80 19.05 -11.07
N LEU A 279 13.48 19.30 -11.19
CA LEU A 279 12.46 18.27 -10.99
C LEU A 279 12.50 17.19 -12.06
N ASP A 280 13.01 17.47 -13.25
CA ASP A 280 13.18 16.49 -14.31
C ASP A 280 14.29 15.52 -13.95
N ALA A 281 15.44 16.01 -13.47
CA ALA A 281 16.50 15.16 -12.97
C ALA A 281 16.07 14.32 -11.77
N LEU A 282 15.38 14.90 -10.78
CA LEU A 282 14.84 14.16 -9.64
C LEU A 282 13.88 13.04 -10.07
N ALA A 283 12.96 13.36 -10.99
CA ALA A 283 11.99 12.41 -11.51
C ALA A 283 12.64 11.28 -12.33
N ALA A 284 13.69 11.58 -13.08
CA ALA A 284 14.42 10.59 -13.87
C ALA A 284 15.28 9.67 -12.99
N ALA A 285 16.00 10.26 -12.02
CA ALA A 285 16.95 9.55 -11.18
C ALA A 285 16.27 8.61 -10.18
N HIS A 286 15.12 9.00 -9.60
CA HIS A 286 14.51 8.30 -8.48
C HIS A 286 13.14 7.72 -8.86
N ARG A 287 13.06 6.39 -8.89
CA ARG A 287 11.78 5.66 -9.11
C ARG A 287 11.00 5.58 -7.80
N LEU A 288 10.28 6.65 -7.46
CA LEU A 288 9.47 6.79 -6.26
C LEU A 288 7.97 6.72 -6.62
N ALA A 289 7.17 6.14 -5.74
CA ALA A 289 5.71 6.23 -5.83
C ALA A 289 5.23 7.61 -5.32
N GLY A 290 3.98 7.96 -5.59
CA GLY A 290 3.44 9.27 -5.18
C GLY A 290 3.49 9.48 -3.66
N GLY A 291 3.25 8.43 -2.87
CA GLY A 291 3.40 8.45 -1.41
C GLY A 291 4.83 8.73 -0.95
N ASP A 292 5.80 8.09 -1.61
CA ASP A 292 7.22 8.26 -1.32
C ASP A 292 7.67 9.71 -1.65
N ILE A 293 7.22 10.25 -2.80
CA ILE A 293 7.50 11.64 -3.22
C ILE A 293 6.91 12.62 -2.22
N ARG A 294 5.68 12.41 -1.75
CA ARG A 294 5.05 13.24 -0.72
C ARG A 294 5.87 13.25 0.57
N ASN A 295 6.29 12.09 1.03
CA ASN A 295 7.07 11.96 2.25
C ASN A 295 8.44 12.63 2.10
N ALA A 296 9.12 12.44 0.97
CA ALA A 296 10.41 13.07 0.69
C ALA A 296 10.27 14.60 0.60
N ALA A 297 9.26 15.12 -0.09
CA ALA A 297 8.99 16.56 -0.16
C ALA A 297 8.77 17.15 1.24
N LEU A 298 7.93 16.50 2.06
CA LEU A 298 7.66 16.93 3.43
C LEU A 298 8.92 16.92 4.29
N LYS A 299 9.74 15.86 4.23
CA LYS A 299 11.01 15.77 4.93
C LYS A 299 11.98 16.89 4.49
N GLY A 300 12.07 17.17 3.19
CA GLY A 300 12.91 18.26 2.66
C GLY A 300 12.47 19.63 3.19
N ILE A 301 11.17 19.89 3.22
CA ILE A 301 10.61 21.14 3.79
C ILE A 301 10.95 21.26 5.29
N PHE A 302 10.80 20.19 6.06
CA PHE A 302 11.14 20.20 7.49
C PHE A 302 12.65 20.35 7.75
N LEU A 303 13.51 19.75 6.92
CA LEU A 303 14.96 19.95 7.01
C LEU A 303 15.35 21.40 6.79
N ALA A 304 14.81 22.06 5.76
CA ALA A 304 15.03 23.47 5.51
C ALA A 304 14.53 24.36 6.67
N ALA A 305 13.33 24.09 7.17
CA ALA A 305 12.76 24.80 8.31
C ALA A 305 13.61 24.63 9.59
N GLN A 306 14.13 23.45 9.86
CA GLN A 306 15.01 23.17 11.00
C GLN A 306 16.33 23.95 10.91
N GLN A 307 16.86 24.15 9.70
CA GLN A 307 18.08 24.91 9.46
C GLN A 307 17.83 26.43 9.40
N GLY A 308 16.56 26.86 9.37
CA GLY A 308 16.19 28.26 9.22
C GLY A 308 16.53 28.84 7.84
N THR A 309 16.60 27.97 6.82
CA THR A 309 16.96 28.33 5.44
C THR A 309 15.80 28.06 4.48
N PRO A 310 15.72 28.76 3.35
CA PRO A 310 14.79 28.36 2.26
C PRO A 310 15.08 26.94 1.78
N LEU A 311 14.06 26.29 1.23
CA LEU A 311 14.21 24.95 0.61
C LEU A 311 15.11 25.05 -0.62
N ASP A 312 16.17 24.24 -0.67
CA ASP A 312 17.07 24.09 -1.81
C ASP A 312 17.14 22.64 -2.32
N GLN A 313 17.85 22.43 -3.43
CA GLN A 313 18.03 21.10 -4.02
C GLN A 313 18.65 20.10 -3.05
N ARG A 314 19.61 20.51 -2.22
CA ARG A 314 20.30 19.64 -1.25
C ARG A 314 19.38 19.11 -0.17
N HIS A 315 18.38 19.89 0.25
CA HIS A 315 17.36 19.40 1.20
C HIS A 315 16.51 18.30 0.58
N LEU A 316 16.14 18.42 -0.70
CA LEU A 316 15.38 17.39 -1.41
C LEU A 316 16.22 16.13 -1.62
N ASP A 317 17.46 16.25 -2.05
CA ASP A 317 18.37 15.13 -2.26
C ASP A 317 18.60 14.36 -0.94
N HIS A 318 18.79 15.09 0.16
CA HIS A 318 18.94 14.48 1.50
C HIS A 318 17.64 13.79 1.94
N ALA A 319 16.49 14.43 1.74
CA ALA A 319 15.20 13.85 2.08
C ALA A 319 14.89 12.58 1.28
N ILE A 320 15.24 12.57 -0.01
CA ILE A 320 15.12 11.39 -0.87
C ILE A 320 16.03 10.26 -0.37
N ALA A 321 17.27 10.58 0.03
CA ALA A 321 18.18 9.58 0.56
C ALA A 321 17.63 8.94 1.85
N ILE A 322 17.05 9.76 2.75
CA ILE A 322 16.36 9.26 3.96
C ILE A 322 15.19 8.35 3.58
N GLU A 323 14.32 8.80 2.67
CA GLU A 323 13.13 8.01 2.25
C GLU A 323 13.55 6.68 1.60
N LEU A 324 14.55 6.68 0.73
CA LEU A 324 15.08 5.47 0.11
C LEU A 324 15.72 4.51 1.12
N HIS A 325 16.38 5.04 2.13
CA HIS A 325 16.93 4.25 3.23
C HIS A 325 15.81 3.58 4.05
N GLU A 326 14.77 4.32 4.42
CA GLU A 326 13.61 3.79 5.15
C GLU A 326 12.84 2.73 4.35
N LEU A 327 12.78 2.89 3.02
CA LEU A 327 12.19 1.91 2.12
C LEU A 327 13.08 0.67 1.87
N GLY A 328 14.27 0.60 2.49
CA GLY A 328 15.26 -0.44 2.20
C GLY A 328 15.80 -0.40 0.76
N ARG A 329 15.64 0.73 0.07
CA ARG A 329 16.13 0.97 -1.28
C ARG A 329 17.34 1.88 -1.22
N LEU A 330 18.53 1.32 -1.21
CA LEU A 330 19.76 2.11 -1.31
C LEU A 330 19.77 2.88 -2.64
N SER A 331 19.97 4.19 -2.54
CA SER A 331 20.09 5.09 -3.69
C SER A 331 21.27 4.65 -4.59
N ARG A 332 21.01 4.48 -5.89
CA ARG A 332 22.05 4.28 -6.90
C ARG A 332 22.73 5.59 -7.35
N HIS A 333 22.43 6.73 -6.71
CA HIS A 333 22.82 8.06 -7.22
C HIS A 333 23.42 8.97 -6.14
N ASP A 334 24.43 8.45 -5.44
CA ASP A 334 25.43 9.29 -4.79
C ASP A 334 26.67 9.25 -5.70
N PRO A 335 27.23 10.39 -6.17
CA PRO A 335 28.48 10.37 -6.93
C PRO A 335 29.64 9.71 -6.16
N GLY A 336 29.61 9.75 -4.80
CA GLY A 336 30.46 8.92 -3.95
C GLY A 336 30.02 7.45 -3.90
N ALA A 337 28.74 7.13 -4.15
CA ALA A 337 28.21 5.76 -4.15
C ALA A 337 28.51 4.99 -5.45
N ALA A 338 28.83 5.65 -6.55
CA ALA A 338 29.28 4.96 -7.77
C ALA A 338 30.64 4.29 -7.53
N ASP A 339 31.52 4.96 -6.80
CA ASP A 339 32.82 4.43 -6.39
C ASP A 339 32.69 3.41 -5.25
N ALA A 340 31.81 3.67 -4.28
CA ALA A 340 31.46 2.74 -3.22
C ALA A 340 30.71 1.49 -3.74
N GLY A 341 29.82 1.65 -4.73
CA GLY A 341 29.11 0.54 -5.36
C GLY A 341 30.02 -0.33 -6.24
N HIS A 342 31.07 0.25 -6.81
CA HIS A 342 32.10 -0.51 -7.51
C HIS A 342 32.95 -1.29 -6.51
N ALA A 343 33.44 -0.64 -5.46
CA ALA A 343 34.20 -1.26 -4.39
C ALA A 343 33.38 -2.38 -3.69
N LEU A 344 32.11 -2.16 -3.43
CA LEU A 344 31.22 -3.17 -2.85
C LEU A 344 31.11 -4.42 -3.74
N ARG A 345 30.90 -4.26 -5.04
CA ARG A 345 30.84 -5.39 -5.98
C ARG A 345 32.16 -6.16 -6.03
N GLU A 346 33.27 -5.46 -5.97
CA GLU A 346 34.60 -6.11 -5.95
C GLU A 346 34.86 -6.85 -4.65
N VAL A 347 34.45 -6.28 -3.50
CA VAL A 347 34.53 -6.93 -2.20
C VAL A 347 33.68 -8.21 -2.18
N VAL A 348 32.43 -8.14 -2.63
CA VAL A 348 31.55 -9.32 -2.67
C VAL A 348 32.12 -10.39 -3.61
N ARG A 349 32.66 -10.02 -4.78
CA ARG A 349 33.35 -10.96 -5.71
C ARG A 349 34.60 -11.57 -5.11
N ALA A 350 35.39 -10.80 -4.38
CA ALA A 350 36.56 -11.32 -3.72
C ALA A 350 36.19 -12.37 -2.65
N ILE A 351 35.17 -12.10 -1.84
CA ILE A 351 34.66 -13.04 -0.87
C ILE A 351 34.09 -14.28 -1.56
N GLU A 352 33.34 -14.12 -2.65
CA GLU A 352 32.82 -15.21 -3.46
C GLU A 352 33.94 -16.14 -3.96
N GLY A 353 35.01 -15.56 -4.54
CA GLY A 353 36.14 -16.33 -5.02
C GLY A 353 36.83 -17.14 -3.92
N VAL A 354 36.87 -16.58 -2.75
CA VAL A 354 37.42 -17.22 -1.56
C VAL A 354 36.56 -18.37 -1.07
N VAL A 355 35.22 -18.09 -0.93
CA VAL A 355 34.23 -19.08 -0.53
C VAL A 355 34.22 -20.25 -1.54
N ASP A 356 34.20 -19.96 -2.84
CA ASP A 356 34.20 -20.97 -3.89
C ASP A 356 35.53 -21.79 -3.88
N GLY A 357 36.66 -21.15 -3.71
CA GLY A 357 37.96 -21.82 -3.60
C GLY A 357 38.04 -22.75 -2.39
N ALA A 358 37.57 -22.28 -1.22
CA ALA A 358 37.57 -23.06 0.01
C ALA A 358 36.62 -24.29 -0.07
N LEU A 359 35.45 -24.09 -0.65
CA LEU A 359 34.45 -25.14 -0.82
C LEU A 359 34.93 -26.22 -1.79
N ARG A 360 35.53 -25.83 -2.92
CA ARG A 360 36.11 -26.77 -3.90
C ARG A 360 37.27 -27.59 -3.32
N ALA A 361 38.07 -27.00 -2.44
CA ALA A 361 39.19 -27.70 -1.79
C ALA A 361 38.72 -28.78 -0.79
N ARG A 362 37.57 -28.58 -0.16
CA ARG A 362 37.08 -29.44 0.94
C ARG A 362 35.96 -30.40 0.52
N PHE A 363 35.13 -30.00 -0.44
CA PHE A 363 33.97 -30.79 -0.90
C PHE A 363 34.18 -31.29 -2.33
N ARG A 364 33.83 -32.59 -2.56
CA ARG A 364 33.86 -33.19 -3.91
C ARG A 364 32.61 -32.89 -4.74
N LYS A 365 31.64 -32.20 -4.15
CA LYS A 365 30.38 -31.81 -4.80
C LYS A 365 30.48 -30.37 -5.29
N GLU A 366 29.77 -30.07 -6.36
CA GLU A 366 29.58 -28.70 -6.82
C GLU A 366 28.65 -27.97 -5.85
N ILE A 367 29.11 -26.84 -5.30
CA ILE A 367 28.36 -25.98 -4.39
C ILE A 367 28.16 -24.64 -5.09
N HIS A 368 26.92 -24.24 -5.22
CA HIS A 368 26.58 -23.00 -5.91
C HIS A 368 26.63 -21.79 -4.96
N VAL A 369 27.30 -20.74 -5.35
CA VAL A 369 27.29 -19.46 -4.64
C VAL A 369 26.21 -18.56 -5.24
N ILE A 370 25.33 -18.03 -4.40
CA ILE A 370 24.18 -17.23 -4.77
C ILE A 370 24.28 -15.85 -4.11
N HIS A 371 24.08 -14.79 -4.90
CA HIS A 371 24.05 -13.42 -4.39
C HIS A 371 22.66 -13.06 -3.88
N GLY A 372 22.60 -12.43 -2.71
CA GLY A 372 21.36 -11.99 -2.06
C GLY A 372 20.61 -13.11 -1.34
N SER A 373 19.38 -12.85 -0.93
CA SER A 373 18.52 -13.85 -0.33
C SER A 373 17.89 -14.73 -1.41
N PRO A 374 18.15 -16.05 -1.42
CA PRO A 374 17.69 -16.90 -2.50
C PRO A 374 16.18 -17.16 -2.43
N THR A 375 15.54 -17.20 -3.58
CA THR A 375 14.15 -17.62 -3.74
C THR A 375 14.04 -19.14 -3.98
N ARG A 376 12.83 -19.70 -3.93
CA ARG A 376 12.60 -21.11 -4.30
C ARG A 376 13.08 -21.41 -5.72
N GLU A 377 12.90 -20.46 -6.65
CA GLU A 377 13.33 -20.61 -8.04
C GLU A 377 14.86 -20.61 -8.19
N THR A 378 15.55 -19.71 -7.47
CA THR A 378 17.03 -19.64 -7.50
C THR A 378 17.68 -20.86 -6.86
N LEU A 379 17.00 -21.53 -5.93
CA LEU A 379 17.47 -22.76 -5.29
C LEU A 379 17.08 -24.03 -6.06
N ALA A 380 16.17 -23.94 -7.03
CA ALA A 380 15.74 -25.11 -7.81
C ALA A 380 16.90 -25.68 -8.62
N GLY A 381 17.26 -26.92 -8.32
CA GLY A 381 18.39 -27.63 -8.97
C GLY A 381 19.79 -27.13 -8.57
N ARG A 382 19.91 -26.22 -7.60
CA ARG A 382 21.19 -25.62 -7.17
C ARG A 382 21.49 -25.90 -5.68
N ARG A 383 21.17 -27.07 -5.20
CA ARG A 383 21.52 -27.49 -3.83
C ARG A 383 22.59 -28.57 -3.85
N PRO A 384 23.60 -28.55 -2.97
CA PRO A 384 23.85 -27.53 -1.93
C PRO A 384 24.30 -26.16 -2.48
N ALA A 385 23.96 -25.10 -1.76
CA ALA A 385 24.29 -23.71 -2.15
C ALA A 385 24.69 -22.87 -0.93
N ILE A 386 25.46 -21.83 -1.17
CA ILE A 386 25.78 -20.78 -0.18
C ILE A 386 25.19 -19.47 -0.69
N SER A 387 24.51 -18.72 0.17
CA SER A 387 24.05 -17.38 -0.14
C SER A 387 24.88 -16.32 0.58
N LEU A 388 25.21 -15.25 -0.12
CA LEU A 388 25.86 -14.06 0.39
C LEU A 388 24.91 -12.88 0.23
N ALA A 389 24.40 -12.32 1.33
CA ALA A 389 23.47 -11.21 1.31
C ALA A 389 24.00 -10.04 2.15
N VAL A 390 23.79 -8.82 1.67
CA VAL A 390 24.13 -7.60 2.42
C VAL A 390 23.12 -7.40 3.53
N LEU A 391 23.60 -7.35 4.77
CA LEU A 391 22.83 -7.11 5.98
C LEU A 391 22.79 -5.61 6.32
N SER A 392 23.93 -4.95 6.27
CA SER A 392 24.07 -3.54 6.61
C SER A 392 25.21 -2.88 5.82
N LEU A 393 25.08 -1.57 5.64
CA LEU A 393 26.13 -0.72 5.06
C LEU A 393 26.18 0.57 5.87
N ALA A 394 27.35 0.93 6.38
CA ALA A 394 27.58 2.14 7.15
C ALA A 394 28.88 2.83 6.70
N ARG A 395 29.06 4.09 7.09
CA ARG A 395 30.36 4.76 6.93
C ARG A 395 31.35 4.17 7.91
N GLY A 396 32.56 3.86 7.44
CA GLY A 396 33.66 3.44 8.29
C GLY A 396 34.18 4.55 9.20
N ALA A 397 35.02 4.19 10.15
CA ALA A 397 35.60 5.12 11.11
C ALA A 397 36.53 6.16 10.45
N GLU A 398 37.16 5.81 9.32
CA GLU A 398 38.03 6.70 8.54
C GLU A 398 37.27 7.47 7.46
N PRO A 399 37.66 8.72 7.13
CA PRO A 399 37.06 9.46 6.03
C PRO A 399 37.17 8.69 4.71
N GLY A 400 36.05 8.41 4.06
CA GLY A 400 35.98 7.59 2.86
C GLY A 400 35.97 6.08 3.08
N GLY A 401 36.02 5.62 4.33
CA GLY A 401 35.86 4.22 4.70
C GLY A 401 34.41 3.76 4.65
N LEU A 402 34.22 2.44 4.48
CA LEU A 402 32.93 1.78 4.48
C LEU A 402 32.94 0.60 5.45
N GLN A 403 31.84 0.43 6.18
CA GLN A 403 31.59 -0.75 7.00
C GLN A 403 30.44 -1.53 6.40
N LEU A 404 30.68 -2.81 6.11
CA LEU A 404 29.74 -3.71 5.45
C LEU A 404 29.45 -4.90 6.33
N GLY A 405 28.17 -5.15 6.62
CA GLY A 405 27.69 -6.39 7.21
C GLY A 405 27.17 -7.35 6.14
N LEU A 406 27.65 -8.58 6.13
CA LEU A 406 27.20 -9.64 5.23
C LEU A 406 26.65 -10.82 6.02
N VAL A 407 25.54 -11.39 5.54
CA VAL A 407 25.01 -12.67 6.03
C VAL A 407 25.42 -13.76 5.06
N VAL A 408 26.06 -14.78 5.57
CA VAL A 408 26.43 -16.00 4.83
C VAL A 408 25.59 -17.15 5.34
N SER A 409 24.83 -17.80 4.46
CA SER A 409 23.94 -18.90 4.83
C SER A 409 24.10 -20.07 3.89
N ALA A 410 23.98 -21.28 4.45
CA ALA A 410 24.02 -22.53 3.70
C ALA A 410 22.60 -23.03 3.40
N TRP A 411 22.45 -23.68 2.24
CA TRP A 411 21.19 -24.20 1.73
C TRP A 411 21.38 -25.61 1.21
N SER A 412 20.87 -26.60 1.95
CA SER A 412 20.88 -27.99 1.54
C SER A 412 19.52 -28.65 1.77
N ALA A 413 19.35 -29.88 1.33
CA ALA A 413 18.22 -30.73 1.65
C ALA A 413 18.36 -31.34 3.06
N ARG A 414 19.55 -31.30 3.66
CA ARG A 414 19.86 -31.86 4.97
C ARG A 414 20.44 -30.79 5.90
N ALA A 415 19.89 -30.64 7.09
CA ALA A 415 20.35 -29.67 8.07
C ALA A 415 21.82 -29.93 8.52
N GLU A 416 22.22 -31.19 8.62
CA GLU A 416 23.61 -31.57 8.95
C GLU A 416 24.60 -31.05 7.91
N GLU A 417 24.29 -31.15 6.63
CA GLU A 417 25.11 -30.63 5.53
C GLU A 417 25.19 -29.10 5.54
N GLU A 418 24.10 -28.42 5.92
CA GLU A 418 24.10 -26.95 6.10
C GLU A 418 25.06 -26.52 7.21
N LEU A 419 25.05 -27.21 8.35
CA LEU A 419 25.94 -26.90 9.46
C LEU A 419 27.40 -27.25 9.15
N GLU A 420 27.66 -28.34 8.41
CA GLU A 420 29.00 -28.72 7.95
C GLU A 420 29.57 -27.64 7.00
N LEU A 421 28.77 -27.16 6.05
CA LEU A 421 29.16 -26.08 5.13
C LEU A 421 29.47 -24.79 5.88
N LEU A 422 28.64 -24.39 6.85
CA LEU A 422 28.87 -23.20 7.67
C LEU A 422 30.11 -23.37 8.57
N GLY A 423 30.36 -24.56 9.10
CA GLY A 423 31.55 -24.85 9.91
C GLY A 423 32.84 -24.68 9.12
N VAL A 424 32.91 -25.21 7.90
CA VAL A 424 34.06 -25.04 7.01
C VAL A 424 34.25 -23.56 6.62
N LEU A 425 33.16 -22.85 6.33
CA LEU A 425 33.23 -21.42 6.02
C LEU A 425 33.71 -20.61 7.22
N LEU A 426 33.28 -20.95 8.44
CA LEU A 426 33.75 -20.29 9.65
C LEU A 426 35.26 -20.41 9.84
N GLU A 427 35.80 -21.63 9.68
CA GLU A 427 37.25 -21.86 9.76
C GLU A 427 38.03 -21.03 8.74
N VAL A 428 37.57 -21.02 7.50
CA VAL A 428 38.24 -20.31 6.39
C VAL A 428 38.14 -18.81 6.56
N LEU A 429 36.93 -18.28 6.80
CA LEU A 429 36.70 -16.85 6.89
C LEU A 429 37.28 -16.23 8.17
N ALA A 430 37.40 -16.99 9.26
CA ALA A 430 37.99 -16.50 10.51
C ALA A 430 39.51 -16.37 10.45
N THR A 431 40.17 -17.12 9.56
CA THR A 431 41.66 -17.15 9.45
C THR A 431 42.20 -16.37 8.26
N MET A 432 41.36 -15.88 7.40
CA MET A 432 41.73 -15.33 6.14
C MET A 432 41.91 -13.81 6.15
N ALA A 433 42.99 -13.34 5.48
CA ALA A 433 43.14 -11.93 5.16
C ALA A 433 42.65 -11.69 3.71
N LEU A 434 41.78 -10.74 3.52
CA LEU A 434 41.38 -10.31 2.17
C LEU A 434 42.50 -9.51 1.53
N PRO A 435 42.81 -9.73 0.25
CA PRO A 435 43.73 -8.89 -0.47
C PRO A 435 43.16 -7.46 -0.59
N PRO A 436 44.01 -6.45 -0.80
CA PRO A 436 43.56 -5.11 -1.12
C PRO A 436 42.62 -5.13 -2.32
N ILE A 437 41.41 -4.55 -2.18
CA ILE A 437 40.38 -4.53 -3.22
C ILE A 437 40.25 -3.11 -3.75
N ALA A 438 40.45 -2.93 -5.06
CA ALA A 438 40.46 -1.60 -5.71
C ALA A 438 41.42 -0.60 -5.04
N GLY A 439 42.57 -1.07 -4.55
CA GLY A 439 43.58 -0.24 -3.86
C GLY A 439 43.24 0.11 -2.41
N ARG A 440 42.10 -0.42 -1.86
CA ARG A 440 41.63 -0.19 -0.48
C ARG A 440 41.97 -1.37 0.42
N ARG A 441 42.29 -1.09 1.66
CA ARG A 441 42.49 -2.14 2.67
C ARG A 441 41.16 -2.69 3.16
N CYS A 442 41.06 -4.01 3.21
CA CYS A 442 39.85 -4.69 3.68
C CYS A 442 40.18 -5.53 4.91
N ALA A 443 39.58 -5.21 6.03
CA ALA A 443 39.64 -6.03 7.23
C ALA A 443 38.28 -6.74 7.41
N MET A 444 38.33 -8.06 7.50
CA MET A 444 37.13 -8.90 7.68
C MET A 444 37.15 -9.53 9.07
N ARG A 445 36.00 -9.52 9.75
CA ARG A 445 35.81 -10.21 11.02
C ARG A 445 34.52 -11.03 10.97
N VAL A 446 34.57 -12.24 11.51
CA VAL A 446 33.34 -13.00 11.78
C VAL A 446 32.80 -12.54 13.13
N GLN A 447 31.56 -12.09 13.15
CA GLN A 447 30.90 -11.62 14.38
C GLN A 447 30.68 -12.79 15.35
N GLN A 448 31.21 -12.70 16.56
CA GLN A 448 31.12 -13.76 17.57
C GLN A 448 29.79 -13.79 18.31
N SER A 449 29.10 -12.65 18.39
CA SER A 449 27.75 -12.55 18.98
C SER A 449 26.82 -11.92 17.96
N HIS A 450 25.70 -12.59 17.68
CA HIS A 450 24.73 -12.11 16.72
C HIS A 450 23.61 -11.36 17.43
N ASP A 451 23.22 -10.20 16.90
CA ASP A 451 21.94 -9.57 17.19
C ASP A 451 20.84 -10.44 16.58
N PHE A 452 20.21 -11.27 17.43
CA PHE A 452 19.16 -12.19 17.00
C PHE A 452 17.97 -11.44 16.39
N ASP A 453 17.65 -10.25 16.89
CA ASP A 453 16.57 -9.44 16.37
C ASP A 453 16.87 -8.92 14.96
N LEU A 454 18.12 -8.58 14.67
CA LEU A 454 18.57 -8.17 13.36
C LEU A 454 18.47 -9.30 12.33
N LEU A 455 18.92 -10.50 12.68
CA LEU A 455 18.80 -11.69 11.84
C LEU A 455 17.35 -12.13 11.67
N HIS A 456 16.55 -12.06 12.73
CA HIS A 456 15.12 -12.35 12.64
C HIS A 456 14.42 -11.40 11.68
N ARG A 457 14.66 -10.08 11.78
CA ARG A 457 14.10 -9.08 10.86
C ARG A 457 14.58 -9.31 9.43
N PHE A 458 15.87 -9.60 9.24
CA PHE A 458 16.42 -9.91 7.91
C PHE A 458 15.69 -11.10 7.27
N TRP A 459 15.61 -12.26 7.94
CA TRP A 459 14.98 -13.45 7.38
C TRP A 459 13.48 -13.29 7.18
N SER A 460 12.77 -12.66 8.11
CA SER A 460 11.33 -12.39 8.00
C SER A 460 11.01 -11.46 6.83
N SER A 461 11.82 -10.43 6.59
CA SER A 461 11.64 -9.51 5.46
C SER A 461 11.84 -10.17 4.09
N HIS A 462 12.56 -11.29 4.06
CA HIS A 462 12.78 -12.08 2.85
C HIS A 462 11.88 -13.33 2.74
N GLY A 463 10.91 -13.47 3.65
CA GLY A 463 9.94 -14.57 3.61
C GLY A 463 10.50 -15.94 4.03
N HIS A 464 11.59 -15.95 4.79
CA HIS A 464 12.22 -17.17 5.29
C HIS A 464 12.16 -17.25 6.82
N PRO A 465 12.06 -18.46 7.41
CA PRO A 465 12.30 -18.64 8.82
C PRO A 465 13.75 -18.33 9.15
N VAL A 466 14.04 -17.97 10.40
CA VAL A 466 15.42 -17.73 10.87
C VAL A 466 16.27 -18.97 10.63
N ARG A 467 17.43 -18.75 10.00
CA ARG A 467 18.36 -19.83 9.65
C ARG A 467 19.71 -19.63 10.32
N ALA A 468 20.45 -20.72 10.51
CA ALA A 468 21.84 -20.67 10.89
C ALA A 468 22.63 -19.89 9.84
N SER A 469 23.36 -18.87 10.25
CA SER A 469 24.05 -17.94 9.36
C SER A 469 25.32 -17.42 10.04
N LEU A 470 26.35 -17.14 9.26
CA LEU A 470 27.51 -16.38 9.71
C LEU A 470 27.30 -14.90 9.36
N VAL A 471 27.61 -14.01 10.27
CA VAL A 471 27.63 -12.57 10.02
C VAL A 471 29.09 -12.12 9.91
N LEU A 472 29.41 -11.52 8.78
CA LEU A 472 30.73 -10.96 8.51
C LEU A 472 30.66 -9.44 8.60
N GLU A 473 31.57 -8.85 9.33
CA GLU A 473 31.81 -7.40 9.31
C GLU A 473 33.08 -7.12 8.53
N LEU A 474 32.96 -6.23 7.55
CA LEU A 474 34.07 -5.80 6.73
C LEU A 474 34.27 -4.30 6.90
N ASP A 475 35.47 -3.92 7.28
CA ASP A 475 35.93 -2.54 7.27
C ASP A 475 36.77 -2.32 6.02
N VAL A 476 36.32 -1.45 5.13
CA VAL A 476 37.01 -1.05 3.91
C VAL A 476 37.51 0.35 4.11
N SER A 477 38.82 0.51 4.26
CA SER A 477 39.52 1.79 4.40
C SER A 477 40.21 2.19 3.12
N PRO A 478 40.41 3.50 2.87
CA PRO A 478 41.08 4.02 1.68
C PRO A 478 42.46 3.48 1.44
#